data_85f0690044ccdd44bf6351b52218d77c
#
_entry.id   85f0690044ccdd44bf6351b52218d77c
#
_cell.length_a   1.000
_cell.length_b   1.000
_cell.length_c   1.000
_cell.angle_alpha   90.00
_cell.angle_beta   90.00
_cell.angle_gamma   90.00
#
_symmetry.space_group_name_H-M   'P 1'
#
loop_
_entity.id
_entity.type
_entity.pdbx_description
1 polymer ?
#
loop_
_entity_poly.entity_id
_entity_poly.type
_entity_poly.pdbx_seq_one_letter_code
_entity_poly.pdbx_strand_id
1 'polypeptide(L)'
;YLAVMFEEKWTGSQIRSFGGYGGEDSFSTDLTSEYDEYFELAAATYDVSVSLLKAMAKTESDFDPNAVSHAGAIGIMQLMPATARELGVTDPYDPQQNIMGGAKYIAAQIRAFSAYPNGLELAIAAYNAGGKAVRDAGYRIPQNGETPAYVAKVMALLGGGEIPDGGIEAGSSDSVSLNMMKT
;
A
#
# COMPACT_ATOMS: atom_id res chain seq x y z
N TYR A 1 -14.06 23.70 11.68
CA TYR A 1 -14.10 23.25 13.09
C TYR A 1 -13.13 22.08 13.37
N LEU A 2 -12.53 21.46 12.36
CA LEU A 2 -11.54 20.37 12.54
C LEU A 2 -10.08 20.85 12.54
N ALA A 3 -9.82 22.07 12.08
CA ALA A 3 -8.45 22.62 12.01
C ALA A 3 -7.92 23.15 13.34
N VAL A 4 -8.77 23.38 14.34
CA VAL A 4 -8.38 23.99 15.63
C VAL A 4 -8.01 22.94 16.70
N MET A 5 -8.23 21.65 16.46
CA MET A 5 -7.88 20.60 17.42
C MET A 5 -6.48 19.99 17.23
N PHE A 6 -5.72 20.45 16.23
CA PHE A 6 -4.41 19.86 15.92
C PHE A 6 -3.20 20.58 16.55
N GLU A 7 -3.38 21.71 17.25
CA GLU A 7 -2.26 22.47 17.81
C GLU A 7 -1.89 22.14 19.26
N GLU A 8 -2.59 21.26 19.95
CA GLU A 8 -2.23 20.90 21.32
C GLU A 8 -1.93 19.40 21.50
N LYS A 9 -0.63 19.12 21.65
CA LYS A 9 -0.06 17.98 22.38
C LYS A 9 0.02 16.62 21.67
N TRP A 10 0.85 16.53 20.66
CA TRP A 10 1.46 15.24 20.36
C TRP A 10 2.97 15.31 20.60
N THR A 11 3.43 14.89 21.77
CA THR A 11 4.85 14.61 22.00
C THR A 11 5.12 13.17 21.57
N GLY A 12 6.24 12.93 20.89
CA GLY A 12 6.61 11.65 20.26
C GLY A 12 6.66 10.42 21.19
N SER A 13 6.37 10.60 22.51
CA SER A 13 6.27 9.51 23.47
C SER A 13 4.87 8.88 23.57
N GLN A 14 3.84 9.52 23.03
CA GLN A 14 2.47 9.00 23.08
C GLN A 14 2.07 8.18 21.85
N ILE A 15 2.86 8.27 20.78
CA ILE A 15 2.64 7.49 19.53
C ILE A 15 2.88 5.98 19.75
N ARG A 16 3.63 5.61 20.80
CA ARG A 16 3.94 4.21 21.11
C ARG A 16 2.85 3.44 21.86
N SER A 17 1.75 4.09 22.25
CA SER A 17 0.75 3.50 23.13
C SER A 17 -0.58 3.11 22.44
N PHE A 18 -0.74 3.37 21.15
CA PHE A 18 -1.95 2.99 20.39
C PHE A 18 -1.67 1.81 19.44
N GLY A 19 -0.97 0.79 19.92
CA GLY A 19 -0.82 -0.47 19.23
C GLY A 19 -1.91 -1.46 19.64
N GLY A 20 -3.09 -1.37 19.08
CA GLY A 20 -4.17 -2.33 19.27
C GLY A 20 -4.02 -3.64 18.50
N TYR A 21 -2.88 -3.90 17.89
CA TYR A 21 -2.45 -5.21 17.43
C TYR A 21 -1.09 -5.48 18.06
N GLY A 22 -1.11 -6.13 19.22
CA GLY A 22 0.07 -6.57 19.95
C GLY A 22 0.81 -7.67 19.18
N GLY A 23 1.68 -7.24 18.29
CA GLY A 23 2.78 -7.98 17.73
C GLY A 23 3.90 -6.97 17.59
N GLU A 24 5.04 -7.23 18.21
CA GLU A 24 6.26 -6.49 17.94
C GLU A 24 6.39 -6.33 16.43
N ASP A 25 6.58 -5.07 15.97
CA ASP A 25 6.73 -4.73 14.54
C ASP A 25 7.91 -5.53 13.95
N SER A 26 7.64 -6.77 13.55
CA SER A 26 8.60 -7.61 12.84
C SER A 26 8.70 -7.26 11.36
N PHE A 27 7.98 -6.21 10.93
CA PHE A 27 8.09 -5.65 9.60
C PHE A 27 9.04 -4.45 9.62
N SER A 28 10.32 -4.71 9.75
CA SER A 28 11.35 -3.70 9.61
C SER A 28 11.72 -3.57 8.14
N THR A 29 11.08 -2.63 7.46
CA THR A 29 11.64 -2.10 6.22
C THR A 29 12.47 -0.87 6.59
N ASP A 30 13.78 -0.90 6.35
CA ASP A 30 14.66 0.27 6.46
C ASP A 30 14.41 1.27 5.32
N LEU A 31 13.14 1.44 4.94
CA LEU A 31 12.74 2.43 3.94
C LEU A 31 12.73 3.81 4.58
N THR A 32 13.78 4.58 4.38
CA THR A 32 13.85 5.97 4.78
C THR A 32 13.42 6.88 3.63
N SER A 33 12.75 7.97 3.95
CA SER A 33 12.30 8.97 2.99
C SER A 33 12.30 10.35 3.64
N GLU A 34 12.44 11.41 2.87
CA GLU A 34 12.30 12.78 3.37
C GLU A 34 10.88 13.10 3.87
N TYR A 35 9.91 12.21 3.62
CA TYR A 35 8.50 12.34 4.02
C TYR A 35 8.14 11.49 5.23
N ASP A 36 9.10 10.97 5.99
CA ASP A 36 8.87 10.05 7.11
C ASP A 36 7.88 10.60 8.14
N GLU A 37 7.96 11.89 8.46
CA GLU A 37 7.01 12.55 9.37
C GLU A 37 5.56 12.49 8.85
N TYR A 38 5.35 12.59 7.54
CA TYR A 38 4.02 12.50 6.95
C TYR A 38 3.49 11.06 6.97
N PHE A 39 4.36 10.07 6.78
CA PHE A 39 3.99 8.66 6.91
C PHE A 39 3.61 8.31 8.35
N GLU A 40 4.37 8.78 9.34
CA GLU A 40 4.07 8.58 10.76
C GLU A 40 2.74 9.22 11.16
N LEU A 41 2.51 10.47 10.73
CA LEU A 41 1.26 11.18 10.97
C LEU A 41 0.07 10.46 10.34
N ALA A 42 0.18 10.03 9.10
CA ALA A 42 -0.87 9.34 8.38
C ALA A 42 -1.18 7.97 8.99
N ALA A 43 -0.15 7.22 9.37
CA ALA A 43 -0.26 5.94 10.04
C ALA A 43 -1.01 6.07 11.37
N ALA A 44 -0.64 7.05 12.19
CA ALA A 44 -1.31 7.34 13.46
C ALA A 44 -2.76 7.81 13.27
N THR A 45 -3.02 8.61 12.23
CA THR A 45 -4.35 9.16 11.95
C THR A 45 -5.36 8.09 11.54
N TYR A 46 -4.93 7.13 10.73
CA TYR A 46 -5.82 6.12 10.13
C TYR A 46 -5.64 4.71 10.69
N ASP A 47 -4.81 4.54 11.72
CA ASP A 47 -4.51 3.25 12.36
C ASP A 47 -4.01 2.21 11.35
N VAL A 48 -2.98 2.57 10.61
CA VAL A 48 -2.30 1.72 9.65
C VAL A 48 -0.79 1.68 9.91
N SER A 49 -0.13 0.61 9.49
CA SER A 49 1.32 0.46 9.67
C SER A 49 2.10 1.49 8.84
N VAL A 50 3.07 2.17 9.45
CA VAL A 50 4.04 3.02 8.75
C VAL A 50 4.79 2.22 7.69
N SER A 51 5.23 1.01 8.04
CA SER A 51 5.95 0.12 7.12
C SER A 51 5.11 -0.24 5.89
N LEU A 52 3.81 -0.49 6.07
CA LEU A 52 2.89 -0.73 4.94
C LEU A 52 2.80 0.48 4.03
N LEU A 53 2.59 1.68 4.58
CA LEU A 53 2.50 2.90 3.77
C LEU A 53 3.77 3.16 2.99
N LYS A 54 4.93 2.99 3.61
CA LYS A 54 6.24 3.16 2.95
C LYS A 54 6.49 2.09 1.88
N ALA A 55 6.16 0.83 2.14
CA ALA A 55 6.27 -0.25 1.15
C ALA A 55 5.38 0.02 -0.07
N MET A 56 4.17 0.52 0.15
CA MET A 56 3.27 0.91 -0.93
C MET A 56 3.84 2.11 -1.71
N ALA A 57 4.25 3.19 -1.04
CA ALA A 57 4.80 4.38 -1.68
C ALA A 57 6.07 4.06 -2.49
N LYS A 58 6.93 3.19 -1.98
CA LYS A 58 8.10 2.68 -2.70
C LYS A 58 7.71 1.96 -3.98
N THR A 59 6.67 1.13 -3.91
CA THR A 59 6.17 0.37 -5.06
C THR A 59 5.46 1.25 -6.08
N GLU A 60 4.70 2.25 -5.61
CA GLU A 60 3.89 3.14 -6.47
C GLU A 60 4.73 4.15 -7.25
N SER A 61 5.68 4.80 -6.60
CA SER A 61 6.38 5.95 -7.18
C SER A 61 7.85 6.06 -6.82
N ASP A 62 8.38 5.15 -6.01
CA ASP A 62 9.71 5.33 -5.38
C ASP A 62 9.83 6.64 -4.58
N PHE A 63 8.74 7.01 -3.89
CA PHE A 63 8.59 8.25 -3.12
C PHE A 63 8.62 9.54 -3.95
N ASP A 64 8.36 9.48 -5.27
CA ASP A 64 8.34 10.67 -6.13
C ASP A 64 6.97 11.38 -6.05
N PRO A 65 6.93 12.63 -5.49
CA PRO A 65 5.68 13.38 -5.40
C PRO A 65 5.15 13.85 -6.75
N ASN A 66 6.00 13.87 -7.79
CA ASN A 66 5.64 14.33 -9.13
C ASN A 66 5.33 13.17 -10.09
N ALA A 67 5.38 11.94 -9.62
CA ALA A 67 5.10 10.78 -10.45
C ALA A 67 3.68 10.82 -11.02
N VAL A 68 3.55 10.56 -12.32
CA VAL A 68 2.26 10.42 -13.01
C VAL A 68 2.30 9.16 -13.85
N SER A 69 1.38 8.23 -13.59
CA SER A 69 1.26 7.00 -14.37
C SER A 69 0.60 7.23 -15.73
N HIS A 70 0.71 6.28 -16.65
CA HIS A 70 0.01 6.31 -17.93
C HIS A 70 -1.52 6.41 -17.78
N ALA A 71 -2.08 5.85 -16.70
CA ALA A 71 -3.50 5.93 -16.39
C ALA A 71 -3.90 7.26 -15.72
N GLY A 72 -2.93 8.11 -15.34
CA GLY A 72 -3.17 9.40 -14.71
C GLY A 72 -3.20 9.36 -13.18
N ALA A 73 -2.71 8.30 -12.54
CA ALA A 73 -2.49 8.28 -11.09
C ALA A 73 -1.33 9.22 -10.72
N ILE A 74 -1.45 9.94 -9.61
CA ILE A 74 -0.58 11.07 -9.27
C ILE A 74 0.06 10.89 -7.89
N GLY A 75 1.34 11.23 -7.80
CA GLY A 75 2.08 11.47 -6.58
C GLY A 75 2.59 10.21 -5.88
N ILE A 76 3.05 10.39 -4.66
CA ILE A 76 3.78 9.38 -3.86
C ILE A 76 3.00 8.08 -3.72
N MET A 77 1.68 8.15 -3.46
CA MET A 77 0.79 7.01 -3.28
C MET A 77 -0.07 6.71 -4.52
N GLN A 78 0.22 7.36 -5.65
CA GLN A 78 -0.43 7.14 -6.95
C GLN A 78 -1.96 7.14 -6.87
N LEU A 79 -2.53 8.28 -6.46
CA LEU A 79 -3.97 8.46 -6.39
C LEU A 79 -4.54 8.86 -7.75
N MET A 80 -5.57 8.14 -8.20
CA MET A 80 -6.37 8.58 -9.35
C MET A 80 -7.10 9.89 -9.01
N PRO A 81 -7.24 10.83 -9.94
CA PRO A 81 -7.86 12.14 -9.68
C PRO A 81 -9.26 12.05 -9.08
N ALA A 82 -10.09 11.10 -9.50
CA ALA A 82 -11.41 10.89 -8.93
C ALA A 82 -11.32 10.42 -7.47
N THR A 83 -10.47 9.44 -7.19
CA THR A 83 -10.23 8.92 -5.84
C THR A 83 -9.65 10.00 -4.92
N ALA A 84 -8.69 10.80 -5.41
CA ALA A 84 -8.12 11.92 -4.66
C ALA A 84 -9.21 12.89 -4.18
N ARG A 85 -10.13 13.27 -5.08
CA ARG A 85 -11.26 14.14 -4.74
C ARG A 85 -12.19 13.53 -3.68
N GLU A 86 -12.52 12.25 -3.80
CA GLU A 86 -13.36 11.53 -2.83
C GLU A 86 -12.69 11.43 -1.46
N LEU A 87 -11.37 11.34 -1.42
CA LEU A 87 -10.59 11.31 -0.19
C LEU A 87 -10.39 12.69 0.45
N GLY A 88 -10.72 13.77 -0.26
CA GLY A 88 -10.54 15.16 0.17
C GLY A 88 -9.15 15.72 -0.12
N VAL A 89 -8.39 15.08 -1.01
CA VAL A 89 -7.10 15.56 -1.50
C VAL A 89 -7.34 16.63 -2.57
N THR A 90 -6.93 17.86 -2.28
CA THR A 90 -7.11 19.01 -3.18
C THR A 90 -5.92 19.22 -4.10
N ASP A 91 -4.72 18.86 -3.64
CA ASP A 91 -3.50 18.86 -4.43
C ASP A 91 -2.82 17.48 -4.30
N PRO A 92 -2.96 16.60 -5.31
CA PRO A 92 -2.34 15.27 -5.26
C PRO A 92 -0.82 15.28 -5.46
N TYR A 93 -0.22 16.41 -5.84
CA TYR A 93 1.24 16.60 -5.88
C TYR A 93 1.82 17.02 -4.54
N ASP A 94 1.00 17.51 -3.61
CA ASP A 94 1.43 17.78 -2.24
C ASP A 94 1.71 16.48 -1.49
N PRO A 95 2.95 16.25 -1.01
CA PRO A 95 3.33 14.99 -0.37
C PRO A 95 2.47 14.64 0.83
N GLN A 96 2.19 15.61 1.70
CA GLN A 96 1.41 15.36 2.91
C GLN A 96 -0.02 14.97 2.57
N GLN A 97 -0.67 15.72 1.67
CA GLN A 97 -2.05 15.41 1.26
C GLN A 97 -2.14 14.06 0.56
N ASN A 98 -1.19 13.74 -0.32
CA ASN A 98 -1.16 12.50 -1.06
C ASN A 98 -0.98 11.30 -0.13
N ILE A 99 -0.02 11.35 0.80
CA ILE A 99 0.22 10.30 1.81
C ILE A 99 -0.99 10.12 2.72
N MET A 100 -1.59 11.21 3.21
CA MET A 100 -2.80 11.15 4.04
C MET A 100 -3.98 10.53 3.29
N GLY A 101 -4.19 10.89 2.02
CA GLY A 101 -5.21 10.31 1.17
C GLY A 101 -4.98 8.82 0.92
N GLY A 102 -3.75 8.43 0.60
CA GLY A 102 -3.36 7.03 0.41
C GLY A 102 -3.57 6.19 1.67
N ALA A 103 -3.18 6.72 2.84
CA ALA A 103 -3.40 6.06 4.13
C ALA A 103 -4.89 5.87 4.44
N LYS A 104 -5.71 6.89 4.21
CA LYS A 104 -7.17 6.80 4.36
C LYS A 104 -7.76 5.74 3.45
N TYR A 105 -7.28 5.66 2.21
CA TYR A 105 -7.79 4.70 1.23
C TYR A 105 -7.40 3.27 1.59
N ILE A 106 -6.14 2.98 1.90
CA ILE A 106 -5.74 1.62 2.31
C ILE A 106 -6.37 1.20 3.63
N ALA A 107 -6.55 2.10 4.60
CA ALA A 107 -7.27 1.81 5.83
C ALA A 107 -8.72 1.36 5.57
N ALA A 108 -9.40 1.99 4.61
CA ALA A 108 -10.74 1.58 4.20
C ALA A 108 -10.75 0.18 3.57
N GLN A 109 -9.75 -0.15 2.75
CA GLN A 109 -9.63 -1.49 2.15
C GLN A 109 -9.30 -2.55 3.21
N ILE A 110 -8.41 -2.27 4.15
CA ILE A 110 -8.11 -3.19 5.26
C ILE A 110 -9.38 -3.52 6.05
N ARG A 111 -10.19 -2.52 6.39
CA ARG A 111 -11.48 -2.75 7.07
C ARG A 111 -12.45 -3.58 6.21
N ALA A 112 -12.53 -3.29 4.91
CA ALA A 112 -13.43 -3.98 4.01
C ALA A 112 -13.11 -5.47 3.84
N PHE A 113 -11.85 -5.86 3.97
CA PHE A 113 -11.39 -7.24 3.79
C PHE A 113 -10.94 -7.92 5.10
N SER A 114 -11.14 -7.29 6.25
CA SER A 114 -10.67 -7.78 7.57
C SER A 114 -11.22 -9.16 7.98
N ALA A 115 -12.36 -9.58 7.43
CA ALA A 115 -12.96 -10.88 7.73
C ALA A 115 -12.29 -12.05 6.99
N TYR A 116 -11.39 -11.78 6.04
CA TYR A 116 -10.75 -12.82 5.24
C TYR A 116 -9.36 -13.16 5.81
N PRO A 117 -8.94 -14.45 5.78
CA PRO A 117 -7.63 -14.86 6.29
C PRO A 117 -6.45 -14.14 5.63
N ASN A 118 -6.57 -13.81 4.34
CA ASN A 118 -5.61 -13.04 3.55
C ASN A 118 -6.05 -11.58 3.35
N GLY A 119 -6.73 -11.01 4.34
CA GLY A 119 -7.36 -9.70 4.26
C GLY A 119 -6.39 -8.56 3.90
N LEU A 120 -5.14 -8.59 4.40
CA LEU A 120 -4.13 -7.59 4.05
C LEU A 120 -3.76 -7.64 2.57
N GLU A 121 -3.51 -8.82 2.02
CA GLU A 121 -3.18 -9.01 0.60
C GLU A 121 -4.35 -8.58 -0.30
N LEU A 122 -5.59 -8.88 0.12
CA LEU A 122 -6.79 -8.42 -0.59
C LEU A 122 -6.95 -6.91 -0.52
N ALA A 123 -6.63 -6.29 0.61
CA ALA A 123 -6.66 -4.83 0.74
C ALA A 123 -5.62 -4.14 -0.16
N ILE A 124 -4.41 -4.67 -0.22
CA ILE A 124 -3.36 -4.20 -1.12
C ILE A 124 -3.78 -4.38 -2.58
N ALA A 125 -4.34 -5.53 -2.93
CA ALA A 125 -4.90 -5.77 -4.27
C ALA A 125 -6.04 -4.80 -4.62
N ALA A 126 -6.91 -4.50 -3.65
CA ALA A 126 -8.01 -3.57 -3.82
C ALA A 126 -7.55 -2.11 -3.97
N TYR A 127 -6.45 -1.75 -3.34
CA TYR A 127 -5.83 -0.44 -3.55
C TYR A 127 -5.42 -0.24 -5.01
N ASN A 128 -4.77 -1.25 -5.60
CA ASN A 128 -4.30 -1.22 -7.00
C ASN A 128 -5.44 -1.39 -8.02
N ALA A 129 -6.27 -2.43 -7.85
CA ALA A 129 -7.28 -2.83 -8.85
C ALA A 129 -8.70 -2.32 -8.56
N GLY A 130 -8.92 -1.75 -7.37
CA GLY A 130 -10.25 -1.42 -6.87
C GLY A 130 -10.94 -2.59 -6.14
N GLY A 131 -11.67 -2.27 -5.08
CA GLY A 131 -12.35 -3.28 -4.26
C GLY A 131 -13.40 -4.09 -5.04
N LYS A 132 -14.00 -3.51 -6.10
CA LYS A 132 -14.92 -4.24 -6.98
C LYS A 132 -14.22 -5.38 -7.70
N ALA A 133 -13.01 -5.16 -8.23
CA ALA A 133 -12.25 -6.19 -8.94
C ALA A 133 -11.92 -7.38 -8.03
N VAL A 134 -11.58 -7.13 -6.77
CA VAL A 134 -11.33 -8.18 -5.77
C VAL A 134 -12.60 -8.99 -5.48
N ARG A 135 -13.73 -8.33 -5.31
CA ARG A 135 -15.03 -9.01 -5.10
C ARG A 135 -15.44 -9.83 -6.32
N ASP A 136 -15.32 -9.28 -7.53
CA ASP A 136 -15.64 -9.97 -8.78
C ASP A 136 -14.72 -11.18 -9.02
N ALA A 137 -13.48 -11.12 -8.51
CA ALA A 137 -12.55 -12.26 -8.51
C ALA A 137 -12.86 -13.32 -7.42
N GLY A 138 -13.97 -13.19 -6.72
CA GLY A 138 -14.36 -14.11 -5.65
C GLY A 138 -13.50 -13.98 -4.40
N TYR A 139 -13.15 -12.75 -4.02
CA TYR A 139 -12.28 -12.42 -2.88
C TYR A 139 -10.89 -13.08 -3.01
N ARG A 140 -10.32 -12.92 -4.18
CA ARG A 140 -8.96 -13.33 -4.54
C ARG A 140 -8.25 -12.16 -5.21
N ILE A 141 -6.92 -12.24 -5.29
CA ILE A 141 -6.12 -11.27 -6.04
C ILE A 141 -6.51 -11.37 -7.52
N PRO A 142 -6.98 -10.26 -8.14
CA PRO A 142 -7.35 -10.24 -9.56
C PRO A 142 -6.18 -10.62 -10.45
N GLN A 143 -6.39 -11.54 -11.39
CA GLN A 143 -5.35 -12.02 -12.31
C GLN A 143 -5.35 -11.18 -13.60
N ASN A 144 -5.06 -9.88 -13.47
CA ASN A 144 -5.09 -8.90 -14.56
C ASN A 144 -3.70 -8.55 -15.13
N GLY A 145 -2.67 -9.31 -14.77
CA GLY A 145 -1.30 -9.09 -15.23
C GLY A 145 -0.49 -8.08 -14.39
N GLU A 146 -1.13 -7.20 -13.64
CA GLU A 146 -0.47 -6.15 -12.84
C GLU A 146 -0.61 -6.41 -11.33
N THR A 147 -1.81 -6.60 -10.86
CA THR A 147 -2.13 -6.67 -9.43
C THR A 147 -1.38 -7.77 -8.67
N PRO A 148 -1.19 -8.99 -9.19
CA PRO A 148 -0.41 -10.01 -8.49
C PRO A 148 1.05 -9.59 -8.24
N ALA A 149 1.70 -8.97 -9.22
CA ALA A 149 3.07 -8.47 -9.09
C ALA A 149 3.15 -7.30 -8.11
N TYR A 150 2.16 -6.42 -8.14
CA TYR A 150 2.04 -5.31 -7.19
C TYR A 150 1.96 -5.80 -5.75
N VAL A 151 1.03 -6.72 -5.45
CA VAL A 151 0.88 -7.31 -4.12
C VAL A 151 2.16 -7.99 -3.68
N ALA A 152 2.79 -8.78 -4.56
CA ALA A 152 4.04 -9.47 -4.25
C ALA A 152 5.18 -8.50 -3.89
N LYS A 153 5.31 -7.38 -4.61
CA LYS A 153 6.32 -6.34 -4.31
C LYS A 153 6.10 -5.70 -2.95
N VAL A 154 4.87 -5.29 -2.65
CA VAL A 154 4.55 -4.68 -1.35
C VAL A 154 4.81 -5.67 -0.21
N MET A 155 4.36 -6.91 -0.35
CA MET A 155 4.56 -7.95 0.66
C MET A 155 6.05 -8.31 0.86
N ALA A 156 6.84 -8.34 -0.21
CA ALA A 156 8.29 -8.57 -0.12
C ALA A 156 8.98 -7.44 0.65
N LEU A 157 8.63 -6.18 0.42
CA LEU A 157 9.15 -5.04 1.17
C LEU A 157 8.77 -5.11 2.65
N LEU A 158 7.54 -5.52 2.97
CA LEU A 158 7.10 -5.71 4.35
C LEU A 158 7.86 -6.84 5.06
N GLY A 159 8.17 -7.92 4.36
CA GLY A 159 8.92 -9.05 4.90
C GLY A 159 10.44 -8.84 4.96
N GLY A 160 10.97 -7.67 4.58
CA GLY A 160 12.41 -7.41 4.51
C GLY A 160 13.14 -8.18 3.42
N GLY A 161 12.41 -8.73 2.44
CA GLY A 161 12.97 -9.39 1.26
C GLY A 161 13.44 -8.37 0.23
N GLU A 162 14.58 -8.63 -0.42
CA GLU A 162 14.99 -7.89 -1.62
C GLU A 162 13.90 -8.04 -2.68
N ILE A 163 13.52 -6.94 -3.31
CA ILE A 163 12.68 -6.97 -4.50
C ILE A 163 13.51 -7.71 -5.55
N PRO A 164 13.03 -8.81 -6.14
CA PRO A 164 13.69 -9.37 -7.29
C PRO A 164 13.76 -8.26 -8.34
N ASP A 165 14.98 -7.90 -8.74
CA ASP A 165 15.21 -6.97 -9.85
C ASP A 165 14.54 -7.60 -11.08
N GLY A 166 13.29 -7.21 -11.32
CA GLY A 166 12.42 -7.82 -12.32
C GLY A 166 12.74 -7.25 -13.67
N GLY A 167 13.86 -7.67 -14.21
CA GLY A 167 14.02 -7.72 -15.63
C GLY A 167 12.90 -8.60 -16.19
N ILE A 168 11.92 -8.00 -16.85
CA ILE A 168 10.99 -8.71 -17.72
C ILE A 168 11.81 -9.16 -18.90
N GLU A 169 12.46 -10.31 -18.80
CA GLU A 169 12.94 -11.04 -19.96
C GLU A 169 11.71 -11.63 -20.66
N ALA A 170 11.33 -10.99 -21.74
CA ALA A 170 10.37 -11.54 -22.68
C ALA A 170 11.00 -12.80 -23.31
N GLY A 171 10.37 -13.95 -23.06
CA GLY A 171 10.44 -15.10 -23.95
C GLY A 171 11.58 -16.06 -23.73
N SER A 172 11.32 -17.13 -23.03
CA SER A 172 11.75 -18.46 -23.46
C SER A 172 10.71 -19.48 -23.01
N SER A 173 9.97 -19.96 -23.97
CA SER A 173 9.29 -21.24 -23.90
C SER A 173 10.34 -22.31 -23.72
N ASP A 174 10.32 -23.07 -22.62
CA ASP A 174 10.59 -24.51 -22.73
C ASP A 174 10.30 -25.25 -21.42
N SER A 175 9.51 -26.32 -21.65
CA SER A 175 9.44 -27.56 -20.89
C SER A 175 8.91 -27.54 -19.45
N VAL A 176 7.60 -27.57 -19.38
CA VAL A 176 6.86 -28.30 -18.35
C VAL A 176 7.22 -29.78 -18.45
N SER A 177 8.08 -30.28 -17.61
CA SER A 177 8.19 -31.72 -17.39
C SER A 177 7.12 -32.17 -16.40
N LEU A 178 6.09 -32.70 -17.01
CA LEU A 178 5.08 -33.53 -16.40
C LEU A 178 5.75 -34.79 -15.83
N ASN A 179 5.78 -34.94 -14.53
CA ASN A 179 6.03 -36.24 -13.91
C ASN A 179 4.78 -36.67 -13.16
N MET A 180 3.87 -37.20 -13.94
CA MET A 180 2.83 -38.12 -13.47
C MET A 180 3.39 -39.53 -13.51
N MET A 181 3.00 -40.31 -12.51
CA MET A 181 2.97 -41.79 -12.40
C MET A 181 4.09 -42.40 -11.53
N LYS A 182 3.70 -43.07 -10.47
CA LYS A 182 3.11 -44.43 -10.28
C LYS A 182 3.19 -44.72 -8.80
N THR A 183 2.36 -45.28 -8.16
CA THR A 183 1.34 -46.37 -8.10
C THR A 183 0.50 -46.15 -6.89
#